data_0dfdd383fde878e4759ee220e7db4541
#
_entry.id   0dfdd383fde878e4759ee220e7db4541
#
_cell.length_a   1.000
_cell.length_b   1.000
_cell.length_c   1.000
_cell.angle_alpha   90.00
_cell.angle_beta   90.00
_cell.angle_gamma   90.00
#
_symmetry.space_group_name_H-M   'P 1'
#
loop_
_entity.id
_entity.type
_entity.pdbx_description
1 polymer ?
#
loop_
_entity_poly.entity_id
_entity_poly.type
_entity_poly.pdbx_seq_one_letter_code
_entity_poly.pdbx_strand_id
1 'polypeptide(L)'
;MKIKVVNKGHQPLPAYATEQSAGMDLRANIDEPIVLKPLERRLVPTGLHIALPAGYEAQVRPRSGLALKKGITVLNSPGTIDADYRGEVGVLLVNLSQEEFVINDGERIAQMVIARHEQAEFIEVVELDKTERGEGGYGHTGVK
;
A
#
# COMPACT_ATOMS: atom_id res chain seq x y z
N MET A 1 -5.45 -10.24 16.56
CA MET A 1 -5.73 -8.78 16.65
C MET A 1 -7.09 -8.52 16.04
N LYS A 2 -7.88 -7.62 16.63
CA LYS A 2 -9.18 -7.19 16.06
C LYS A 2 -9.08 -5.73 15.61
N ILE A 3 -9.53 -5.44 14.39
CA ILE A 3 -9.57 -4.10 13.82
C ILE A 3 -11.03 -3.76 13.55
N LYS A 4 -11.47 -2.61 14.05
CA LYS A 4 -12.81 -2.10 13.75
C LYS A 4 -12.82 -1.56 12.32
N VAL A 5 -13.86 -1.91 11.57
CA VAL A 5 -14.04 -1.47 10.19
C VAL A 5 -15.48 -0.98 9.98
N VAL A 6 -15.61 0.11 9.24
CA VAL A 6 -16.86 0.55 8.64
C VAL A 6 -16.77 0.33 7.15
N ASN A 7 -17.64 -0.49 6.61
CA ASN A 7 -17.75 -0.73 5.17
C ASN A 7 -18.94 0.09 4.63
N LYS A 8 -18.63 1.15 3.90
CA LYS A 8 -19.63 1.98 3.19
C LYS A 8 -19.82 1.56 1.74
N GLY A 9 -19.00 0.59 1.30
CA GLY A 9 -19.07 0.03 -0.05
C GLY A 9 -19.99 -1.19 -0.13
N HIS A 10 -20.01 -1.79 -1.30
CA HIS A 10 -20.78 -3.01 -1.60
C HIS A 10 -19.89 -4.25 -1.78
N GLN A 11 -18.58 -4.10 -1.66
CA GLN A 11 -17.63 -5.21 -1.73
C GLN A 11 -17.51 -5.92 -0.37
N PRO A 12 -17.17 -7.22 -0.35
CA PRO A 12 -16.93 -7.92 0.91
C PRO A 12 -15.72 -7.35 1.65
N LEU A 13 -15.65 -7.57 2.96
CA LEU A 13 -14.48 -7.23 3.76
C LEU A 13 -13.25 -7.97 3.25
N PRO A 14 -12.06 -7.33 3.28
CA PRO A 14 -10.81 -8.00 2.97
C PRO A 14 -10.59 -9.23 3.87
N ALA A 15 -10.05 -10.28 3.28
CA ALA A 15 -9.69 -11.50 3.99
C ALA A 15 -8.33 -12.01 3.50
N TYR A 16 -7.63 -12.74 4.36
CA TYR A 16 -6.41 -13.44 3.99
C TYR A 16 -6.75 -14.62 3.08
N ALA A 17 -6.05 -14.76 1.96
CA ALA A 17 -6.27 -15.85 1.02
C ALA A 17 -5.81 -17.20 1.58
N THR A 18 -4.78 -17.21 2.42
CA THR A 18 -4.24 -18.38 3.10
C THR A 18 -3.93 -18.05 4.55
N GLU A 19 -3.78 -19.06 5.40
CA GLU A 19 -3.47 -18.89 6.82
C GLU A 19 -2.17 -18.13 7.09
N GLN A 20 -1.20 -18.20 6.18
CA GLN A 20 0.10 -17.54 6.31
C GLN A 20 0.25 -16.30 5.42
N SER A 21 -0.83 -15.84 4.79
CA SER A 21 -0.78 -14.59 4.02
C SER A 21 -0.54 -13.40 4.93
N ALA A 22 0.40 -12.52 4.56
CA ALA A 22 0.64 -11.26 5.25
C ALA A 22 -0.29 -10.13 4.75
N GLY A 23 -0.73 -10.21 3.50
CA GLY A 23 -1.58 -9.21 2.85
C GLY A 23 -3.00 -9.70 2.61
N MET A 24 -3.95 -8.79 2.73
CA MET A 24 -5.35 -8.95 2.35
C MET A 24 -5.61 -8.17 1.06
N ASP A 25 -6.26 -8.77 0.08
CA ASP A 25 -6.60 -8.07 -1.16
C ASP A 25 -7.59 -6.92 -0.90
N LEU A 26 -7.31 -5.76 -1.49
CA LEU A 26 -8.22 -4.63 -1.56
C LEU A 26 -8.90 -4.61 -2.92
N ARG A 27 -10.22 -4.43 -2.91
CA ARG A 27 -11.05 -4.40 -4.12
C ARG A 27 -11.48 -2.99 -4.47
N ALA A 28 -11.56 -2.72 -5.76
CA ALA A 28 -12.20 -1.50 -6.25
C ALA A 28 -13.69 -1.52 -5.88
N ASN A 29 -14.17 -0.43 -5.30
CA ASN A 29 -15.58 -0.20 -5.00
C ASN A 29 -16.06 0.99 -5.82
N ILE A 30 -16.48 0.71 -7.04
CA ILE A 30 -16.82 1.71 -8.05
C ILE A 30 -18.16 1.36 -8.71
N ASP A 31 -18.87 2.38 -9.19
CA ASP A 31 -20.15 2.19 -9.88
C ASP A 31 -19.95 1.96 -11.39
N GLU A 32 -18.90 2.54 -11.95
CA GLU A 32 -18.55 2.42 -13.36
C GLU A 32 -17.07 2.08 -13.53
N PRO A 33 -16.69 1.35 -14.61
CA PRO A 33 -15.30 1.05 -14.90
C PRO A 33 -14.43 2.32 -15.02
N ILE A 34 -13.20 2.23 -14.49
CA ILE A 34 -12.20 3.28 -14.61
C ILE A 34 -11.20 2.89 -15.69
N VAL A 35 -11.03 3.74 -16.70
CA VAL A 35 -9.97 3.59 -17.70
C VAL A 35 -8.74 4.34 -17.21
N LEU A 36 -7.65 3.63 -16.99
CA LEU A 36 -6.37 4.19 -16.56
C LEU A 36 -5.40 4.20 -17.76
N LYS A 37 -5.18 5.37 -18.33
CA LYS A 37 -4.29 5.57 -19.48
C LYS A 37 -2.81 5.41 -19.07
N PRO A 38 -1.90 5.17 -20.03
CA PRO A 38 -0.47 5.18 -19.74
C PRO A 38 -0.04 6.45 -19.01
N LEU A 39 0.75 6.27 -17.93
CA LEU A 39 1.25 7.30 -16.99
C LEU A 39 0.16 8.05 -16.21
N GLU A 40 -1.10 7.70 -16.37
CA GLU A 40 -2.20 8.24 -15.56
C GLU A 40 -2.19 7.62 -14.17
N ARG A 41 -2.50 8.45 -13.16
CA ARG A 41 -2.77 8.01 -11.79
C ARG A 41 -4.22 8.28 -11.42
N ARG A 42 -4.77 7.39 -10.61
CA ARG A 42 -6.14 7.53 -10.14
C ARG A 42 -6.26 6.99 -8.71
N LEU A 43 -6.93 7.74 -7.85
CA LEU A 43 -7.34 7.25 -6.54
C LEU A 43 -8.60 6.41 -6.71
N VAL A 44 -8.51 5.12 -6.38
CA VAL A 44 -9.62 4.17 -6.49
C VAL A 44 -10.19 3.90 -5.10
N PRO A 45 -11.48 4.13 -4.87
CA PRO A 45 -12.12 3.91 -3.58
C PRO A 45 -12.27 2.42 -3.28
N THR A 46 -12.26 2.09 -1.99
CA THR A 46 -12.54 0.73 -1.47
C THR A 46 -13.81 0.65 -0.64
N GLY A 47 -14.38 1.79 -0.24
CA GLY A 47 -15.51 1.87 0.67
C GLY A 47 -15.17 1.58 2.14
N LEU A 48 -13.90 1.30 2.46
CA LEU A 48 -13.47 0.87 3.79
C LEU A 48 -12.93 2.02 4.63
N HIS A 49 -13.35 2.08 5.90
CA HIS A 49 -12.78 2.93 6.93
C HIS A 49 -12.34 2.04 8.08
N ILE A 50 -11.11 2.17 8.54
CA ILE A 50 -10.54 1.29 9.58
C ILE A 50 -10.06 2.09 10.77
N ALA A 51 -10.04 1.45 11.94
CA ALA A 51 -9.45 1.98 13.16
C ALA A 51 -8.41 0.99 13.67
N LEU A 52 -7.15 1.30 13.46
CA LEU A 52 -6.03 0.49 13.91
C LEU A 52 -5.74 0.76 15.40
N PRO A 53 -5.26 -0.25 16.15
CA PRO A 53 -4.71 -0.01 17.47
C PRO A 53 -3.46 0.88 17.42
N ALA A 54 -3.21 1.63 18.49
CA ALA A 54 -1.97 2.40 18.63
C ALA A 54 -0.73 1.48 18.48
N GLY A 55 0.32 1.97 17.83
CA GLY A 55 1.53 1.20 17.53
C GLY A 55 1.45 0.31 16.30
N TYR A 56 0.37 0.43 15.52
CA TYR A 56 0.18 -0.29 14.27
C TYR A 56 -0.12 0.67 13.12
N GLU A 57 0.30 0.29 11.94
CA GLU A 57 -0.02 0.91 10.68
C GLU A 57 -0.66 -0.10 9.72
N ALA A 58 -1.37 0.37 8.72
CA ALA A 58 -1.67 -0.44 7.55
C ALA A 58 -0.87 0.08 6.35
N GLN A 59 -0.31 -0.84 5.58
CA GLN A 59 0.43 -0.53 4.37
C GLN A 59 -0.36 -0.98 3.15
N VAL A 60 -0.60 -0.07 2.21
CA VAL A 60 -1.17 -0.39 0.91
C VAL A 60 -0.03 -0.65 -0.07
N ARG A 61 0.04 -1.88 -0.55
CA ARG A 61 1.08 -2.39 -1.44
C ARG A 61 0.50 -2.86 -2.76
N PRO A 62 1.28 -2.82 -3.86
CA PRO A 62 0.82 -3.36 -5.14
C PRO A 62 0.66 -4.89 -5.09
N ARG A 63 -0.09 -5.41 -6.05
CA ARG A 63 -0.17 -6.84 -6.32
C ARG A 63 0.86 -7.21 -7.39
N SER A 64 1.65 -8.24 -7.11
CA SER A 64 2.74 -8.69 -7.99
C SER A 64 2.25 -9.06 -9.39
N GLY A 65 1.08 -9.69 -9.50
CA GLY A 65 0.50 -10.08 -10.78
C GLY A 65 0.12 -8.90 -11.66
N LEU A 66 -0.48 -7.85 -11.08
CA LEU A 66 -0.81 -6.62 -11.82
C LEU A 66 0.46 -5.86 -12.21
N ALA A 67 1.43 -5.78 -11.31
CA ALA A 67 2.70 -5.12 -11.59
C ALA A 67 3.43 -5.79 -12.76
N LEU A 68 3.61 -7.11 -12.69
CA LEU A 68 4.36 -7.87 -13.71
C LEU A 68 3.63 -7.91 -15.06
N LYS A 69 2.33 -8.22 -15.07
CA LYS A 69 1.60 -8.51 -16.31
C LYS A 69 1.00 -7.29 -16.97
N LYS A 70 0.70 -6.23 -16.20
CA LYS A 70 -0.05 -5.06 -16.65
C LYS A 70 0.68 -3.73 -16.39
N GLY A 71 1.80 -3.75 -15.68
CA GLY A 71 2.52 -2.53 -15.33
C GLY A 71 1.74 -1.60 -14.39
N ILE A 72 0.76 -2.14 -13.66
CA ILE A 72 -0.06 -1.38 -12.70
C ILE A 72 0.54 -1.52 -11.30
N THR A 73 0.74 -0.40 -10.65
CA THR A 73 1.29 -0.35 -9.30
C THR A 73 0.62 0.72 -8.45
N VAL A 74 0.91 0.72 -7.17
CA VAL A 74 0.52 1.78 -6.23
C VAL A 74 1.59 2.86 -6.25
N LEU A 75 1.22 4.07 -6.66
CA LEU A 75 2.17 5.16 -6.88
C LEU A 75 2.96 5.54 -5.63
N ASN A 76 2.30 5.60 -4.48
CA ASN A 76 2.89 5.94 -3.18
C ASN A 76 3.29 4.68 -2.37
N SER A 77 3.63 3.61 -3.03
CA SER A 77 3.96 2.33 -2.38
C SER A 77 5.29 2.39 -1.61
N PRO A 78 5.32 1.87 -0.36
CA PRO A 78 4.17 1.41 0.41
C PRO A 78 3.35 2.60 0.94
N GLY A 79 2.04 2.61 0.65
CA GLY A 79 1.13 3.63 1.18
C GLY A 79 0.93 3.43 2.69
N THR A 80 1.02 4.51 3.47
CA THR A 80 0.88 4.45 4.93
C THR A 80 -0.51 4.88 5.36
N ILE A 81 -1.15 4.06 6.19
CA ILE A 81 -2.39 4.39 6.88
C ILE A 81 -2.11 4.40 8.38
N ASP A 82 -2.18 5.58 8.97
CA ASP A 82 -1.91 5.79 10.39
C ASP A 82 -3.06 5.25 11.27
N ALA A 83 -2.74 4.94 12.53
CA ALA A 83 -3.71 4.37 13.46
C ALA A 83 -4.91 5.32 13.75
N ASP A 84 -4.68 6.62 13.69
CA ASP A 84 -5.68 7.67 13.92
C ASP A 84 -6.40 8.16 12.65
N TYR A 85 -6.03 7.67 11.47
CA TYR A 85 -6.75 7.98 10.24
C TYR A 85 -8.15 7.35 10.25
N ARG A 86 -9.16 8.14 9.92
CA ARG A 86 -10.57 7.71 9.87
C ARG A 86 -11.21 7.90 8.49
N GLY A 87 -10.45 8.40 7.53
CA GLY A 87 -10.90 8.54 6.16
C GLY A 87 -11.06 7.19 5.46
N GLU A 88 -11.54 7.24 4.24
CA GLU A 88 -11.65 6.06 3.40
C GLU A 88 -10.27 5.54 2.98
N VAL A 89 -10.08 4.25 3.02
CA VAL A 89 -8.91 3.58 2.44
C VAL A 89 -9.02 3.66 0.92
N GLY A 90 -8.23 4.53 0.32
CA GLY A 90 -8.12 4.66 -1.13
C GLY A 90 -6.84 4.00 -1.64
N VAL A 91 -6.89 3.51 -2.87
CA VAL A 91 -5.73 2.93 -3.57
C VAL A 91 -5.32 3.86 -4.70
N LEU A 92 -4.14 4.47 -4.59
CA LEU A 92 -3.59 5.36 -5.61
C LEU A 92 -2.82 4.55 -6.65
N LEU A 93 -3.51 4.18 -7.75
CA LEU A 93 -2.92 3.42 -8.84
C LEU A 93 -2.26 4.31 -9.88
N VAL A 94 -1.21 3.80 -10.49
CA VAL A 94 -0.55 4.36 -11.67
C VAL A 94 -0.33 3.27 -12.72
N ASN A 95 -0.52 3.62 -13.98
CA ASN A 95 -0.26 2.76 -15.12
C ASN A 95 1.10 3.08 -15.74
N LEU A 96 2.08 2.22 -15.53
CA LEU A 96 3.43 2.35 -16.09
C LEU A 96 3.61 1.55 -17.39
N SER A 97 2.52 1.00 -17.95
CA SER A 97 2.53 0.33 -19.25
C SER A 97 2.26 1.31 -20.40
N GLN A 98 2.30 0.81 -21.62
CA GLN A 98 1.98 1.58 -22.83
C GLN A 98 0.54 1.39 -23.31
N GLU A 99 -0.25 0.58 -22.60
CA GLU A 99 -1.63 0.25 -22.95
C GLU A 99 -2.59 0.77 -21.88
N GLU A 100 -3.81 1.09 -22.27
CA GLU A 100 -4.87 1.40 -21.31
C GLU A 100 -5.18 0.18 -20.44
N PHE A 101 -5.47 0.42 -19.18
CA PHE A 101 -5.92 -0.59 -18.24
C PHE A 101 -7.30 -0.22 -17.70
N VAL A 102 -8.25 -1.16 -17.82
CA VAL A 102 -9.61 -0.96 -17.31
C VAL A 102 -9.73 -1.62 -15.94
N ILE A 103 -10.17 -0.85 -14.96
CA ILE A 103 -10.50 -1.33 -13.61
C ILE A 103 -12.00 -1.50 -13.53
N ASN A 104 -12.46 -2.72 -13.27
CA ASN A 104 -13.86 -3.02 -13.04
C ASN A 104 -14.18 -3.12 -11.55
N ASP A 105 -15.46 -2.94 -11.22
CA ASP A 105 -15.92 -3.09 -9.84
C ASP A 105 -15.60 -4.47 -9.27
N GLY A 106 -15.15 -4.50 -8.03
CA GLY A 106 -14.80 -5.73 -7.32
C GLY A 106 -13.44 -6.33 -7.69
N GLU A 107 -12.72 -5.79 -8.68
CA GLU A 107 -11.36 -6.25 -8.99
C GLU A 107 -10.39 -6.00 -7.85
N ARG A 108 -9.49 -6.96 -7.62
CA ARG A 108 -8.43 -6.87 -6.62
C ARG A 108 -7.28 -6.02 -7.18
N ILE A 109 -7.15 -4.81 -6.68
CA ILE A 109 -6.25 -3.77 -7.23
C ILE A 109 -4.99 -3.53 -6.42
N ALA A 110 -4.99 -3.92 -5.15
CA ALA A 110 -3.87 -3.78 -4.22
C ALA A 110 -3.99 -4.81 -3.12
N GLN A 111 -3.06 -4.79 -2.17
CA GLN A 111 -3.14 -5.55 -0.92
C GLN A 111 -2.81 -4.66 0.26
N MET A 112 -3.41 -4.98 1.41
CA MET A 112 -3.18 -4.28 2.68
C MET A 112 -2.47 -5.20 3.66
N VAL A 113 -1.39 -4.70 4.25
CA VAL A 113 -0.60 -5.40 5.28
C VAL A 113 -0.68 -4.62 6.58
N ILE A 114 -1.01 -5.28 7.68
CA ILE A 114 -0.99 -4.68 9.02
C ILE A 114 0.38 -4.94 9.64
N ALA A 115 1.04 -3.88 10.10
CA ALA A 115 2.38 -3.96 10.66
C ALA A 115 2.50 -3.14 11.96
N ARG A 116 3.40 -3.56 12.84
CA ARG A 116 3.85 -2.74 13.96
C ARG A 116 4.79 -1.65 13.45
N HIS A 117 4.78 -0.53 14.14
CA HIS A 117 5.76 0.54 13.90
C HIS A 117 6.26 1.12 15.22
N GLU A 118 7.43 1.72 15.16
CA GLU A 118 7.99 2.53 16.24
C GLU A 118 7.86 4.01 15.88
N GLN A 119 7.72 4.86 16.90
CA GLN A 119 7.88 6.29 16.79
C GLN A 119 9.23 6.67 17.37
N ALA A 120 10.08 7.29 16.56
CA ALA A 120 11.40 7.73 16.98
C ALA A 120 11.38 9.16 17.49
N GLU A 121 12.10 9.41 18.57
CA GLU A 121 12.50 10.76 19.02
C GLU A 121 13.91 11.04 18.53
N PHE A 122 14.09 12.12 17.77
CA PHE A 122 15.40 12.51 17.28
C PHE A 122 16.13 13.33 18.34
N ILE A 123 17.37 12.92 18.65
CA ILE A 123 18.29 13.66 19.48
C ILE A 123 19.40 14.22 18.57
N GLU A 124 19.44 15.54 18.42
CA GLU A 124 20.47 16.18 17.62
C GLU A 124 21.83 16.11 18.34
N VAL A 125 22.82 15.61 17.61
CA VAL A 125 24.20 15.48 18.10
C VAL A 125 25.16 16.10 17.08
N VAL A 126 26.38 16.40 17.51
CA VAL A 126 27.39 17.00 16.64
C VAL A 126 28.03 16.01 15.70
N GLU A 127 28.19 14.75 16.15
CA GLU A 127 28.76 13.66 15.35
C GLU A 127 28.14 12.33 15.76
N LEU A 128 28.18 11.36 14.83
CA LEU A 128 27.76 9.98 15.07
C LEU A 128 28.97 9.12 15.39
N ASP A 129 28.73 7.98 16.02
CA ASP A 129 29.74 6.96 16.25
C ASP A 129 30.27 6.40 14.93
N LYS A 130 31.54 5.94 14.97
CA LYS A 130 32.19 5.37 13.80
C LYS A 130 31.82 3.88 13.65
N THR A 131 31.54 3.48 12.40
CA THR A 131 31.33 2.07 12.06
C THR A 131 32.30 1.64 10.96
N GLU A 132 32.48 0.34 10.80
CA GLU A 132 33.32 -0.21 9.72
C GLU A 132 32.80 0.19 8.33
N ARG A 133 31.48 0.25 8.15
CA ARG A 133 30.85 0.70 6.90
C ARG A 133 31.04 2.19 6.63
N GLY A 134 31.07 3.02 7.68
CA GLY A 134 31.13 4.49 7.58
C GLY A 134 30.02 5.06 6.68
N GLU A 135 30.40 5.91 5.75
CA GLU A 135 29.51 6.59 4.81
C GLU A 135 29.20 5.77 3.55
N GLY A 136 29.66 4.53 3.48
CA GLY A 136 29.46 3.66 2.31
C GLY A 136 27.98 3.38 2.01
N GLY A 137 27.52 3.83 0.85
CA GLY A 137 26.15 3.66 0.35
C GLY A 137 26.13 3.56 -1.18
N TYR A 138 24.95 3.54 -1.75
CA TYR A 138 24.72 3.60 -3.21
C TYR A 138 25.56 2.60 -4.03
N GLY A 139 25.63 1.34 -3.54
CA GLY A 139 26.34 0.29 -4.24
C GLY A 139 27.85 0.22 -3.94
N HIS A 140 28.34 0.81 -2.83
CA HIS A 140 29.76 0.78 -2.46
C HIS A 140 30.31 -0.63 -2.27
N THR A 141 29.45 -1.65 -2.02
CA THR A 141 29.82 -3.08 -1.97
C THR A 141 29.96 -3.72 -3.36
N GLY A 142 29.69 -2.95 -4.43
CA GLY A 142 29.76 -3.43 -5.81
C GLY A 142 28.54 -4.21 -6.28
N VAL A 143 28.61 -4.67 -7.53
CA VAL A 143 27.53 -5.43 -8.20
C VAL A 143 27.81 -6.94 -8.17
N LYS A 144 29.02 -7.35 -7.77
CA LYS A 144 29.48 -8.75 -7.69
C LYS A 144 30.16 -8.99 -6.36
#